data_faf43a897424b1e1925a13cdb37d0ba4
#
_entry.id   faf43a897424b1e1925a13cdb37d0ba4
#
_cell.length_a   1.000
_cell.length_b   1.000
_cell.length_c   1.000
_cell.angle_alpha   90.00
_cell.angle_beta   90.00
_cell.angle_gamma   90.00
#
_symmetry.space_group_name_H-M   'P 1'
#
loop_
_entity.id
_entity.type
_entity.pdbx_description
1 polymer ?
#
loop_
_entity_poly.entity_id
_entity_poly.type
_entity_poly.pdbx_seq_one_letter_code
_entity_poly.pdbx_strand_id
1 'polypeptide(L)'
;MSARLRGIARETEEIVAAGRYRASDGREVALAAAIRAARAGTRMLGPGAVGVPAAAPADTRVEVTGESSLEAARRLADAPVAVLDFASARNPGGGYLNGAQAQEEALCRASALHTCLITARGFYDHHRAHRDPFYTDRVIHSPAVPVFRDDRGRLLDDPFRVGFLAAAAPNAGVVLRTTPERAPELPRALAVRAERVLETAAAHGYRRLVLGAWGCGVFRNDPAQVAEAFRALLDRGGRFAGTFEHVVFGVLDRTPGRTVLGAFETAFAKSSGVPQPSRFPPRPSGVPEPSGFPPQPSGFPQASGPRGPEGAQVQP
;
A
#
# COMPACT_ATOMS: atom_id res chain seq x y z
N MET A 1 -0.66 5.64 -24.11
CA MET A 1 0.07 6.42 -23.08
C MET A 1 -0.01 7.90 -23.41
N SER A 2 -0.27 8.76 -22.43
CA SER A 2 -0.56 10.19 -22.63
C SER A 2 0.69 11.07 -22.56
N ALA A 3 0.94 11.90 -23.57
CA ALA A 3 2.06 12.86 -23.58
C ALA A 3 1.93 13.88 -22.43
N ARG A 4 0.70 14.35 -22.15
CA ARG A 4 0.42 15.23 -21.01
C ARG A 4 0.82 14.60 -19.69
N LEU A 5 0.45 13.33 -19.46
CA LEU A 5 0.77 12.64 -18.20
C LEU A 5 2.26 12.36 -18.05
N ARG A 6 3.01 12.13 -19.15
CA ARG A 6 4.48 12.08 -19.11
C ARG A 6 5.10 13.41 -18.72
N GLY A 7 4.55 14.52 -19.21
CA GLY A 7 5.00 15.86 -18.82
C GLY A 7 4.83 16.11 -17.32
N ILE A 8 3.66 15.75 -16.75
CA ILE A 8 3.40 15.86 -15.31
C ILE A 8 4.34 14.97 -14.52
N ALA A 9 4.57 13.73 -14.97
CA ALA A 9 5.48 12.80 -14.29
C ALA A 9 6.91 13.37 -14.24
N ARG A 10 7.42 13.90 -15.37
CA ARG A 10 8.74 14.54 -15.41
C ARG A 10 8.85 15.71 -14.44
N GLU A 11 7.87 16.63 -14.46
CA GLU A 11 7.85 17.76 -13.55
C GLU A 11 7.76 17.32 -12.08
N THR A 12 7.02 16.23 -11.79
CA THR A 12 6.97 15.65 -10.45
C THR A 12 8.34 15.13 -10.00
N GLU A 13 9.09 14.43 -10.87
CA GLU A 13 10.45 14.00 -10.56
C GLU A 13 11.41 15.18 -10.36
N GLU A 14 11.29 16.24 -11.16
CA GLU A 14 12.05 17.49 -11.00
C GLU A 14 11.77 18.15 -9.63
N ILE A 15 10.50 18.25 -9.21
CA ILE A 15 10.10 18.76 -7.89
C ILE A 15 10.68 17.90 -6.78
N VAL A 16 10.58 16.58 -6.90
CA VAL A 16 11.10 15.63 -5.91
C VAL A 16 12.62 15.75 -5.79
N ALA A 17 13.34 15.91 -6.91
CA ALA A 17 14.78 16.09 -6.94
C ALA A 17 15.19 17.44 -6.34
N ALA A 18 14.46 18.53 -6.67
CA ALA A 18 14.70 19.87 -6.12
C ALA A 18 14.29 19.97 -4.63
N GLY A 19 13.38 19.10 -4.18
CA GLY A 19 12.83 19.12 -2.83
C GLY A 19 11.94 20.33 -2.53
N ARG A 20 11.41 21.01 -3.57
CA ARG A 20 10.58 22.21 -3.46
C ARG A 20 9.85 22.52 -4.75
N TYR A 21 8.83 23.36 -4.65
CA TYR A 21 8.13 23.97 -5.80
C TYR A 21 7.58 25.34 -5.41
N ARG A 22 7.01 26.07 -6.38
CA ARG A 22 6.29 27.34 -6.15
C ARG A 22 4.79 27.08 -6.14
N ALA A 23 4.11 27.54 -5.09
CA ALA A 23 2.66 27.60 -4.98
C ALA A 23 2.05 28.64 -5.95
N SER A 24 0.72 28.67 -6.07
CA SER A 24 0.01 29.59 -6.99
C SER A 24 0.21 31.07 -6.62
N ASP A 25 0.45 31.35 -5.33
CA ASP A 25 0.76 32.68 -4.77
C ASP A 25 2.24 33.08 -4.92
N GLY A 26 3.07 32.24 -5.54
CA GLY A 26 4.52 32.45 -5.72
C GLY A 26 5.38 32.01 -4.53
N ARG A 27 4.78 31.61 -3.41
CA ARG A 27 5.47 31.11 -2.22
C ARG A 27 6.23 29.81 -2.54
N GLU A 28 7.45 29.69 -2.01
CA GLU A 28 8.19 28.44 -2.09
C GLU A 28 7.66 27.43 -1.05
N VAL A 29 7.30 26.25 -1.52
CA VAL A 29 6.87 25.10 -0.70
C VAL A 29 8.02 24.10 -0.59
N ALA A 30 8.57 23.95 0.62
CA ALA A 30 9.68 23.05 0.88
C ALA A 30 9.18 21.63 1.16
N LEU A 31 9.68 20.64 0.43
CA LEU A 31 9.37 19.21 0.56
C LEU A 31 10.56 18.36 0.97
N ALA A 32 11.79 18.85 0.86
CA ALA A 32 13.02 18.07 0.98
C ALA A 32 13.11 17.25 2.28
N ALA A 33 12.76 17.83 3.43
CA ALA A 33 12.78 17.13 4.71
C ALA A 33 11.74 16.00 4.77
N ALA A 34 10.51 16.27 4.29
CA ALA A 34 9.43 15.29 4.25
C ALA A 34 9.76 14.12 3.30
N ILE A 35 10.30 14.40 2.13
CA ILE A 35 10.72 13.39 1.16
C ILE A 35 11.82 12.50 1.75
N ARG A 36 12.85 13.09 2.36
CA ARG A 36 13.93 12.31 3.01
C ARG A 36 13.38 11.42 4.12
N ALA A 37 12.50 11.93 4.97
CA ALA A 37 11.88 11.17 6.05
C ALA A 37 11.04 10.00 5.53
N ALA A 38 10.18 10.25 4.53
CA ALA A 38 9.35 9.22 3.92
C ALA A 38 10.20 8.10 3.28
N ARG A 39 11.24 8.45 2.52
CA ARG A 39 12.18 7.48 1.94
C ARG A 39 12.92 6.67 3.01
N ALA A 40 13.45 7.34 4.02
CA ALA A 40 14.16 6.68 5.12
C ALA A 40 13.24 5.76 5.95
N GLY A 41 11.96 6.10 6.06
CA GLY A 41 10.93 5.31 6.74
C GLY A 41 10.34 4.18 5.90
N THR A 42 10.55 4.17 4.57
CA THR A 42 9.97 3.15 3.70
C THR A 42 10.55 1.78 3.98
N ARG A 43 9.67 0.77 4.18
CA ARG A 43 10.06 -0.61 4.46
C ARG A 43 9.18 -1.58 3.67
N MET A 44 9.79 -2.65 3.20
CA MET A 44 9.06 -3.82 2.69
C MET A 44 8.83 -4.79 3.87
N LEU A 45 7.58 -5.13 4.11
CA LEU A 45 7.19 -6.19 5.02
C LEU A 45 7.12 -7.51 4.24
N GLY A 46 7.62 -8.59 4.85
CA GLY A 46 7.58 -9.94 4.29
C GLY A 46 6.15 -10.50 4.22
N PRO A 47 5.98 -11.70 3.62
CA PRO A 47 4.65 -12.32 3.47
C PRO A 47 4.08 -12.88 4.79
N GLY A 48 4.88 -12.95 5.83
CA GLY A 48 4.46 -13.43 7.16
C GLY A 48 3.52 -12.46 7.88
N ALA A 49 2.84 -12.92 8.92
CA ALA A 49 1.95 -12.09 9.74
C ALA A 49 2.70 -10.92 10.42
N VAL A 50 2.06 -9.78 10.51
CA VAL A 50 2.56 -8.61 11.22
C VAL A 50 1.84 -8.53 12.56
N GLY A 51 2.59 -8.35 13.66
CA GLY A 51 2.00 -8.15 14.97
C GLY A 51 1.21 -6.84 15.01
N VAL A 52 -0.05 -6.93 15.41
CA VAL A 52 -0.92 -5.76 15.54
C VAL A 52 -0.99 -5.39 17.03
N PRO A 53 -0.56 -4.19 17.43
CA PRO A 53 -0.71 -3.73 18.81
C PRO A 53 -2.18 -3.65 19.21
N ALA A 54 -2.47 -3.91 20.48
CA ALA A 54 -3.80 -3.65 21.01
C ALA A 54 -4.09 -2.14 20.90
N ALA A 55 -5.21 -1.79 20.31
CA ALA A 55 -5.69 -0.41 20.22
C ALA A 55 -7.06 -0.28 20.90
N ALA A 56 -7.38 0.91 21.36
CA ALA A 56 -8.71 1.18 21.87
C ALA A 56 -9.75 0.91 20.75
N PRO A 57 -10.82 0.16 21.06
CA PRO A 57 -11.89 -0.08 20.09
C PRO A 57 -12.50 1.23 19.58
N ALA A 58 -12.83 1.27 18.29
CA ALA A 58 -13.55 2.37 17.67
C ALA A 58 -14.89 1.88 17.09
N ASP A 59 -15.83 2.78 16.98
CA ASP A 59 -17.00 2.57 16.12
C ASP A 59 -16.57 2.90 14.69
N THR A 60 -16.28 1.86 13.92
CA THR A 60 -15.71 2.02 12.57
C THR A 60 -16.74 2.59 11.61
N ARG A 61 -16.51 3.80 11.12
CA ARG A 61 -17.26 4.35 9.99
C ARG A 61 -16.71 3.80 8.67
N VAL A 62 -17.54 3.13 7.90
CA VAL A 62 -17.19 2.66 6.55
C VAL A 62 -17.99 3.46 5.52
N GLU A 63 -17.29 4.01 4.52
CA GLU A 63 -17.90 4.72 3.39
C GLU A 63 -17.47 4.08 2.07
N VAL A 64 -18.40 4.04 1.11
CA VAL A 64 -18.12 3.73 -0.30
C VAL A 64 -18.46 4.97 -1.12
N THR A 65 -17.47 5.51 -1.81
CA THR A 65 -17.62 6.80 -2.53
C THR A 65 -17.09 6.70 -3.95
N GLY A 66 -17.59 7.58 -4.84
CA GLY A 66 -17.08 7.74 -6.19
C GLY A 66 -15.83 8.62 -6.29
N GLU A 67 -15.18 8.92 -5.17
CA GLU A 67 -13.96 9.72 -5.11
C GLU A 67 -12.74 8.95 -5.62
N SER A 68 -11.70 9.67 -6.04
CA SER A 68 -10.38 9.09 -6.19
C SER A 68 -9.74 8.80 -4.83
N SER A 69 -8.71 7.96 -4.81
CA SER A 69 -7.95 7.70 -3.58
C SER A 69 -7.31 8.97 -3.01
N LEU A 70 -6.92 9.94 -3.86
CA LEU A 70 -6.32 11.20 -3.42
C LEU A 70 -7.35 12.17 -2.86
N GLU A 71 -8.53 12.27 -3.47
CA GLU A 71 -9.64 13.10 -2.96
C GLU A 71 -10.09 12.60 -1.59
N ALA A 72 -10.30 11.28 -1.44
CA ALA A 72 -10.65 10.66 -0.17
C ALA A 72 -9.56 10.89 0.90
N ALA A 73 -8.28 10.69 0.52
CA ALA A 73 -7.16 10.90 1.43
C ALA A 73 -7.05 12.36 1.90
N ARG A 74 -7.23 13.33 0.98
CA ARG A 74 -7.19 14.75 1.31
C ARG A 74 -8.27 15.13 2.32
N ARG A 75 -9.47 14.57 2.18
CA ARG A 75 -10.59 14.79 3.08
C ARG A 75 -10.33 14.26 4.50
N LEU A 76 -9.50 13.22 4.62
CA LEU A 76 -9.16 12.58 5.89
C LEU A 76 -7.82 13.04 6.48
N ALA A 77 -7.10 13.94 5.82
CA ALA A 77 -5.70 14.28 6.16
C ALA A 77 -5.55 15.23 7.36
N ASP A 78 -6.63 15.56 8.07
CA ASP A 78 -6.58 16.22 9.38
C ASP A 78 -6.00 15.32 10.49
N ALA A 79 -5.90 14.00 10.24
CA ALA A 79 -5.16 13.04 11.06
C ALA A 79 -4.36 12.07 10.15
N PRO A 80 -3.46 11.24 10.73
CA PRO A 80 -2.71 10.26 9.94
C PRO A 80 -3.63 9.30 9.18
N VAL A 81 -3.51 9.29 7.85
CA VAL A 81 -4.28 8.43 6.94
C VAL A 81 -3.35 7.54 6.14
N ALA A 82 -3.73 6.28 5.93
CA ALA A 82 -3.04 5.39 5.00
C ALA A 82 -3.90 5.12 3.77
N VAL A 83 -3.26 5.07 2.60
CA VAL A 83 -3.87 4.78 1.31
C VAL A 83 -3.31 3.49 0.76
N LEU A 84 -4.17 2.56 0.36
CA LEU A 84 -3.76 1.38 -0.39
C LEU A 84 -3.37 1.80 -1.81
N ASP A 85 -2.11 1.56 -2.17
CA ASP A 85 -1.60 1.68 -3.52
C ASP A 85 -1.79 0.34 -4.24
N PHE A 86 -2.50 0.36 -5.36
CA PHE A 86 -2.81 -0.81 -6.19
C PHE A 86 -1.59 -1.19 -7.02
N ALA A 87 -0.55 -1.63 -6.34
CA ALA A 87 0.80 -1.70 -6.83
C ALA A 87 0.99 -2.63 -8.03
N SER A 88 1.80 -2.20 -8.98
CA SER A 88 2.47 -3.10 -9.89
C SER A 88 3.43 -4.00 -9.12
N ALA A 89 3.35 -5.31 -9.35
CA ALA A 89 4.26 -6.25 -8.67
C ALA A 89 5.72 -6.15 -9.16
N ARG A 90 5.96 -5.68 -10.39
CA ARG A 90 7.26 -5.79 -11.07
C ARG A 90 7.98 -4.46 -11.30
N ASN A 91 7.23 -3.37 -11.37
CA ASN A 91 7.77 -2.06 -11.71
C ASN A 91 7.34 -1.03 -10.66
N PRO A 92 8.27 -0.38 -9.95
CA PRO A 92 7.92 0.69 -9.02
C PRO A 92 7.13 1.79 -9.74
N GLY A 93 5.94 2.12 -9.23
CA GLY A 93 5.07 3.12 -9.84
C GLY A 93 4.45 2.69 -11.18
N GLY A 94 4.47 1.39 -11.51
CA GLY A 94 3.88 0.87 -12.75
C GLY A 94 4.44 1.51 -14.01
N GLY A 95 3.57 2.07 -14.83
CA GLY A 95 3.91 2.83 -16.05
C GLY A 95 3.94 4.35 -15.86
N TYR A 96 4.12 4.84 -14.64
CA TYR A 96 4.09 6.24 -14.24
C TYR A 96 4.93 7.15 -15.14
N LEU A 97 6.23 6.84 -15.32
CA LEU A 97 7.16 7.64 -16.14
C LEU A 97 6.79 7.64 -17.63
N ASN A 98 6.04 6.62 -18.08
CA ASN A 98 5.58 6.48 -19.46
C ASN A 98 4.20 7.09 -19.71
N GLY A 99 3.56 7.70 -18.69
CA GLY A 99 2.26 8.34 -18.80
C GLY A 99 1.10 7.35 -18.90
N ALA A 100 1.24 6.18 -18.26
CA ALA A 100 0.13 5.27 -18.02
C ALA A 100 -0.87 5.87 -17.03
N GLN A 101 -2.08 5.33 -17.03
CA GLN A 101 -3.20 5.89 -16.27
C GLN A 101 -3.93 4.78 -15.52
N ALA A 102 -3.49 4.53 -14.30
CA ALA A 102 -4.19 3.76 -13.28
C ALA A 102 -3.94 4.41 -11.92
N GLN A 103 -4.42 3.81 -10.86
CA GLN A 103 -4.39 4.41 -9.52
C GLN A 103 -2.95 4.62 -9.03
N GLU A 104 -2.06 3.61 -9.10
CA GLU A 104 -0.65 3.75 -8.70
C GLU A 104 0.06 4.87 -9.45
N GLU A 105 -0.15 4.96 -10.78
CA GLU A 105 0.45 6.02 -11.58
C GLU A 105 -0.10 7.41 -11.22
N ALA A 106 -1.39 7.50 -10.84
CA ALA A 106 -1.98 8.75 -10.36
C ALA A 106 -1.38 9.18 -9.02
N LEU A 107 -1.21 8.24 -8.08
CA LEU A 107 -0.56 8.48 -6.78
C LEU A 107 0.88 8.95 -6.97
N CYS A 108 1.64 8.28 -7.83
CA CYS A 108 3.03 8.66 -8.12
C CYS A 108 3.13 10.04 -8.79
N ARG A 109 2.19 10.40 -9.68
CA ARG A 109 2.18 11.75 -10.30
C ARG A 109 1.87 12.85 -9.30
N ALA A 110 1.13 12.56 -8.26
CA ALA A 110 0.66 13.57 -7.31
C ALA A 110 1.56 13.70 -6.07
N SER A 111 2.51 12.82 -5.87
CA SER A 111 3.26 12.70 -4.62
C SER A 111 4.72 12.29 -4.83
N ALA A 112 5.47 12.25 -3.74
CA ALA A 112 6.81 11.67 -3.72
C ALA A 112 6.81 10.13 -3.57
N LEU A 113 5.71 9.43 -3.86
CA LEU A 113 5.60 7.98 -3.67
C LEU A 113 6.63 7.21 -4.50
N HIS A 114 6.81 7.53 -5.77
CA HIS A 114 7.74 6.82 -6.65
C HIS A 114 9.15 6.74 -6.07
N THR A 115 9.68 7.84 -5.52
CA THR A 115 11.01 7.85 -4.90
C THR A 115 11.11 7.00 -3.63
N CYS A 116 9.98 6.70 -2.96
CA CYS A 116 9.89 5.75 -1.85
C CYS A 116 9.88 4.30 -2.36
N LEU A 117 9.04 4.00 -3.37
CA LEU A 117 8.91 2.65 -3.94
C LEU A 117 10.23 2.10 -4.48
N ILE A 118 11.04 2.93 -5.15
CA ILE A 118 12.35 2.52 -5.68
C ILE A 118 13.36 2.12 -4.60
N THR A 119 13.14 2.49 -3.33
CA THR A 119 13.99 2.04 -2.21
C THR A 119 13.68 0.61 -1.77
N ALA A 120 12.46 0.12 -2.02
CA ALA A 120 11.99 -1.20 -1.65
C ALA A 120 12.26 -2.26 -2.74
N ARG A 121 13.47 -2.28 -3.29
CA ARG A 121 13.86 -3.15 -4.44
C ARG A 121 13.48 -4.61 -4.26
N GLY A 122 13.63 -5.15 -3.06
CA GLY A 122 13.34 -6.55 -2.74
C GLY A 122 11.91 -6.99 -3.07
N PHE A 123 10.92 -6.07 -3.04
CA PHE A 123 9.56 -6.35 -3.47
C PHE A 123 9.51 -6.69 -4.96
N TYR A 124 10.07 -5.83 -5.78
CA TYR A 124 10.04 -5.94 -7.25
C TYR A 124 10.95 -7.04 -7.78
N ASP A 125 12.14 -7.18 -7.20
CA ASP A 125 13.12 -8.22 -7.58
C ASP A 125 12.56 -9.61 -7.30
N HIS A 126 11.90 -9.81 -6.16
CA HIS A 126 11.22 -11.05 -5.85
C HIS A 126 10.17 -11.41 -6.90
N HIS A 127 9.26 -10.48 -7.25
CA HIS A 127 8.19 -10.75 -8.19
C HIS A 127 8.65 -10.84 -9.66
N ARG A 128 9.84 -10.32 -9.99
CA ARG A 128 10.48 -10.55 -11.30
C ARG A 128 11.09 -11.95 -11.39
N ALA A 129 11.70 -12.41 -10.29
CA ALA A 129 12.30 -13.73 -10.20
C ALA A 129 11.24 -14.85 -10.13
N HIS A 130 10.11 -14.58 -9.43
CA HIS A 130 9.01 -15.53 -9.23
C HIS A 130 7.80 -15.07 -10.04
N ARG A 131 7.61 -15.67 -11.21
CA ARG A 131 6.60 -15.24 -12.19
C ARG A 131 5.18 -15.77 -11.93
N ASP A 132 4.84 -16.15 -10.69
CA ASP A 132 3.49 -16.54 -10.32
C ASP A 132 2.52 -15.33 -10.43
N PRO A 133 1.40 -15.44 -11.18
CA PRO A 133 0.42 -14.36 -11.30
C PRO A 133 -0.37 -14.09 -10.01
N PHE A 134 -0.29 -14.96 -9.02
CA PHE A 134 -0.85 -14.70 -7.70
C PHE A 134 -0.01 -13.70 -6.89
N TYR A 135 1.27 -13.52 -7.22
CA TYR A 135 2.21 -12.70 -6.46
C TYR A 135 2.32 -13.15 -4.99
N THR A 136 2.67 -12.24 -4.09
CA THR A 136 2.86 -12.57 -2.67
C THR A 136 2.18 -11.56 -1.75
N ASP A 137 2.10 -11.90 -0.46
CA ASP A 137 1.48 -11.06 0.58
C ASP A 137 2.44 -9.99 1.14
N ARG A 138 3.49 -9.65 0.39
CA ARG A 138 4.40 -8.55 0.73
C ARG A 138 3.71 -7.20 0.57
N VAL A 139 4.00 -6.29 1.50
CA VAL A 139 3.50 -4.91 1.46
C VAL A 139 4.70 -3.96 1.60
N ILE A 140 4.73 -2.89 0.81
CA ILE A 140 5.64 -1.78 1.05
C ILE A 140 4.87 -0.72 1.83
N HIS A 141 5.35 -0.37 3.02
CA HIS A 141 4.86 0.77 3.78
C HIS A 141 5.78 1.97 3.56
N SER A 142 5.22 3.08 3.10
CA SER A 142 5.90 4.36 2.94
C SER A 142 5.20 5.42 3.80
N PRO A 143 5.78 5.82 4.95
CA PRO A 143 5.10 6.71 5.90
C PRO A 143 5.13 8.17 5.45
N ALA A 144 4.05 8.91 5.72
CA ALA A 144 3.97 10.36 5.64
C ALA A 144 4.54 10.98 4.35
N VAL A 145 4.29 10.33 3.21
CA VAL A 145 4.73 10.78 1.89
C VAL A 145 4.01 12.08 1.53
N PRO A 146 4.70 13.15 1.14
CA PRO A 146 4.07 14.40 0.73
C PRO A 146 3.32 14.25 -0.59
N VAL A 147 2.05 14.65 -0.59
CA VAL A 147 1.17 14.79 -1.75
C VAL A 147 1.06 16.28 -2.07
N PHE A 148 1.45 16.67 -3.27
CA PHE A 148 1.56 18.08 -3.67
C PHE A 148 0.86 18.42 -4.97
N ARG A 149 0.08 17.46 -5.55
CA ARG A 149 -0.80 17.72 -6.69
C ARG A 149 -2.19 17.15 -6.45
N ASP A 150 -3.17 17.76 -7.11
CA ASP A 150 -4.52 17.20 -7.25
C ASP A 150 -4.62 16.21 -8.42
N ASP A 151 -5.79 15.56 -8.57
CA ASP A 151 -6.05 14.59 -9.64
C ASP A 151 -6.01 15.18 -11.06
N ARG A 152 -6.12 16.49 -11.19
CA ARG A 152 -5.97 17.23 -12.46
C ARG A 152 -4.53 17.54 -12.79
N GLY A 153 -3.60 17.24 -11.86
CA GLY A 153 -2.16 17.49 -11.96
C GLY A 153 -1.74 18.90 -11.58
N ARG A 154 -2.63 19.71 -10.96
CA ARG A 154 -2.30 21.07 -10.49
C ARG A 154 -1.56 20.97 -9.17
N LEU A 155 -0.54 21.80 -8.98
CA LEU A 155 0.17 21.93 -7.72
C LEU A 155 -0.78 22.47 -6.63
N LEU A 156 -0.63 21.93 -5.43
CA LEU A 156 -1.37 22.38 -4.25
C LEU A 156 -0.61 23.50 -3.57
N ASP A 157 -1.31 24.52 -3.09
CA ASP A 157 -0.69 25.57 -2.27
C ASP A 157 -0.24 25.01 -0.91
N ASP A 158 -1.03 24.07 -0.35
CA ASP A 158 -0.74 23.37 0.88
C ASP A 158 -0.70 21.85 0.66
N PRO A 159 0.49 21.25 0.59
CA PRO A 159 0.65 19.80 0.48
C PRO A 159 0.23 19.12 1.78
N PHE A 160 -0.32 17.90 1.65
CA PHE A 160 -0.66 17.05 2.79
C PHE A 160 0.18 15.77 2.79
N ARG A 161 0.12 14.99 3.87
CA ARG A 161 0.93 13.78 4.01
C ARG A 161 0.05 12.54 4.11
N VAL A 162 0.51 11.46 3.46
CA VAL A 162 -0.19 10.18 3.41
C VAL A 162 0.78 9.05 3.68
N GLY A 163 0.38 8.07 4.48
CA GLY A 163 1.04 6.76 4.49
C GLY A 163 0.55 5.94 3.30
N PHE A 164 1.46 5.35 2.53
CA PHE A 164 1.07 4.43 1.46
C PHE A 164 1.37 2.98 1.82
N LEU A 165 0.43 2.10 1.47
CA LEU A 165 0.53 0.65 1.59
C LEU A 165 0.51 0.06 0.18
N ALA A 166 1.67 -0.17 -0.42
CA ALA A 166 1.73 -0.71 -1.76
C ALA A 166 1.69 -2.25 -1.72
N ALA A 167 0.62 -2.81 -2.27
CA ALA A 167 0.39 -4.24 -2.33
C ALA A 167 -0.18 -4.64 -3.70
N ALA A 168 0.37 -5.71 -4.29
CA ALA A 168 -0.08 -6.20 -5.58
C ALA A 168 -1.23 -7.20 -5.41
N ALA A 169 -2.41 -6.91 -5.95
CA ALA A 169 -3.49 -7.90 -6.05
C ALA A 169 -3.07 -9.08 -6.94
N PRO A 170 -3.65 -10.28 -6.79
CA PRO A 170 -3.50 -11.34 -7.78
C PRO A 170 -3.88 -10.83 -9.18
N ASN A 171 -3.19 -11.30 -10.22
CA ASN A 171 -3.54 -10.96 -11.59
C ASN A 171 -4.54 -11.97 -12.15
N ALA A 172 -5.83 -11.81 -11.80
CA ALA A 172 -6.88 -12.72 -12.22
C ALA A 172 -6.96 -12.88 -13.74
N GLY A 173 -6.73 -11.81 -14.50
CA GLY A 173 -6.73 -11.87 -15.97
C GLY A 173 -5.61 -12.75 -16.54
N VAL A 174 -4.47 -12.85 -15.88
CA VAL A 174 -3.40 -13.78 -16.25
C VAL A 174 -3.75 -15.19 -15.79
N VAL A 175 -4.19 -15.38 -14.54
CA VAL A 175 -4.61 -16.69 -14.01
C VAL A 175 -5.63 -17.34 -14.91
N LEU A 176 -6.72 -16.63 -15.23
CA LEU A 176 -7.80 -17.15 -16.09
C LEU A 176 -7.36 -17.52 -17.51
N ARG A 177 -6.30 -16.90 -18.01
CA ARG A 177 -5.77 -17.17 -19.34
C ARG A 177 -4.74 -18.30 -19.36
N THR A 178 -3.87 -18.41 -18.34
CA THR A 178 -2.69 -19.29 -18.37
C THR A 178 -2.79 -20.49 -17.44
N THR A 179 -3.57 -20.40 -16.38
CA THR A 179 -3.75 -21.43 -15.32
C THR A 179 -5.18 -21.40 -14.79
N PRO A 180 -6.23 -21.59 -15.65
CA PRO A 180 -7.63 -21.42 -15.25
C PRO A 180 -8.05 -22.39 -14.15
N GLU A 181 -7.41 -23.54 -14.03
CA GLU A 181 -7.61 -24.52 -12.96
C GLU A 181 -7.30 -23.93 -11.56
N ARG A 182 -6.46 -22.90 -11.48
CA ARG A 182 -6.14 -22.20 -10.24
C ARG A 182 -7.09 -21.04 -9.91
N ALA A 183 -8.03 -20.73 -10.79
CA ALA A 183 -9.00 -19.64 -10.56
C ALA A 183 -9.74 -19.74 -9.21
N PRO A 184 -10.12 -20.95 -8.71
CA PRO A 184 -10.73 -21.09 -7.38
C PRO A 184 -9.86 -20.63 -6.20
N GLU A 185 -8.54 -20.44 -6.39
CA GLU A 185 -7.63 -19.91 -5.36
C GLU A 185 -7.72 -18.39 -5.19
N LEU A 186 -8.25 -17.66 -6.19
CA LEU A 186 -8.26 -16.18 -6.22
C LEU A 186 -8.95 -15.55 -5.00
N PRO A 187 -10.16 -15.99 -4.57
CA PRO A 187 -10.80 -15.38 -3.39
C PRO A 187 -9.99 -15.51 -2.12
N ARG A 188 -9.32 -16.67 -1.92
CA ARG A 188 -8.45 -16.89 -0.76
C ARG A 188 -7.22 -16.00 -0.83
N ALA A 189 -6.58 -15.87 -1.98
CA ALA A 189 -5.42 -15.02 -2.15
C ALA A 189 -5.75 -13.53 -1.90
N LEU A 190 -6.92 -13.07 -2.36
CA LEU A 190 -7.43 -11.72 -2.06
C LEU A 190 -7.66 -11.53 -0.56
N ALA A 191 -8.32 -12.48 0.12
CA ALA A 191 -8.61 -12.39 1.54
C ALA A 191 -7.35 -12.34 2.41
N VAL A 192 -6.39 -13.24 2.18
CA VAL A 192 -5.11 -13.27 2.92
C VAL A 192 -4.33 -11.97 2.71
N ARG A 193 -4.34 -11.43 1.49
CA ARG A 193 -3.60 -10.20 1.19
C ARG A 193 -4.30 -8.96 1.71
N ALA A 194 -5.63 -8.90 1.68
CA ALA A 194 -6.40 -7.85 2.34
C ALA A 194 -6.12 -7.83 3.85
N GLU A 195 -6.08 -9.00 4.49
CA GLU A 195 -5.69 -9.14 5.89
C GLU A 195 -4.29 -8.56 6.14
N ARG A 196 -3.32 -8.85 5.27
CA ARG A 196 -1.95 -8.32 5.37
C ARG A 196 -1.88 -6.81 5.24
N VAL A 197 -2.67 -6.22 4.34
CA VAL A 197 -2.79 -4.76 4.17
C VAL A 197 -3.32 -4.13 5.47
N LEU A 198 -4.40 -4.68 6.04
CA LEU A 198 -5.00 -4.16 7.27
C LEU A 198 -4.08 -4.35 8.50
N GLU A 199 -3.38 -5.49 8.60
CA GLU A 199 -2.34 -5.69 9.62
C GLU A 199 -1.26 -4.62 9.54
N THR A 200 -0.76 -4.36 8.33
CA THR A 200 0.29 -3.35 8.12
C THR A 200 -0.20 -1.97 8.54
N ALA A 201 -1.43 -1.60 8.18
CA ALA A 201 -2.02 -0.34 8.60
C ALA A 201 -2.13 -0.23 10.13
N ALA A 202 -2.69 -1.25 10.78
CA ALA A 202 -2.88 -1.27 12.22
C ALA A 202 -1.55 -1.29 12.98
N ALA A 203 -0.55 -2.06 12.53
CA ALA A 203 0.77 -2.14 13.13
C ALA A 203 1.53 -0.79 13.10
N HIS A 204 1.22 0.07 12.12
CA HIS A 204 1.79 1.42 12.02
C HIS A 204 0.88 2.51 12.61
N GLY A 205 -0.17 2.12 13.36
CA GLY A 205 -1.02 3.05 14.12
C GLY A 205 -2.01 3.85 13.29
N TYR A 206 -2.24 3.50 12.02
CA TYR A 206 -3.26 4.19 11.23
C TYR A 206 -4.66 3.81 11.70
N ARG A 207 -5.47 4.84 11.94
CA ARG A 207 -6.89 4.70 12.32
C ARG A 207 -7.82 5.07 11.16
N ARG A 208 -7.29 5.73 10.14
CA ARG A 208 -8.02 6.15 8.94
C ARG A 208 -7.41 5.54 7.71
N LEU A 209 -8.24 4.90 6.87
CA LEU A 209 -7.81 4.19 5.68
C LEU A 209 -8.56 4.66 4.43
N VAL A 210 -7.87 4.71 3.32
CA VAL A 210 -8.46 4.78 1.98
C VAL A 210 -8.09 3.49 1.24
N LEU A 211 -9.10 2.71 0.97
CA LEU A 211 -9.08 1.49 0.19
C LEU A 211 -9.82 1.71 -1.13
N GLY A 212 -10.09 0.66 -1.91
CA GLY A 212 -10.87 0.79 -3.13
C GLY A 212 -10.89 -0.46 -4.00
N ALA A 213 -11.16 -0.30 -5.29
CA ALA A 213 -11.32 -1.38 -6.27
C ALA A 213 -9.97 -1.99 -6.68
N TRP A 214 -9.29 -2.56 -5.71
CA TRP A 214 -7.93 -3.07 -5.80
C TRP A 214 -7.79 -4.22 -6.78
N GLY A 215 -7.03 -3.99 -7.86
CA GLY A 215 -6.83 -4.96 -8.92
C GLY A 215 -8.04 -5.21 -9.83
N CYS A 216 -9.15 -4.46 -9.69
CA CYS A 216 -10.35 -4.64 -10.53
C CYS A 216 -10.17 -4.09 -11.97
N GLY A 217 -9.17 -3.26 -12.21
CA GLY A 217 -8.85 -2.72 -13.54
C GLY A 217 -8.02 -3.71 -14.38
N VAL A 218 -6.73 -3.41 -14.56
CA VAL A 218 -5.80 -4.17 -15.42
C VAL A 218 -5.66 -5.64 -15.00
N PHE A 219 -5.75 -5.95 -13.70
CA PHE A 219 -5.63 -7.31 -13.19
C PHE A 219 -6.95 -8.10 -13.23
N ARG A 220 -8.07 -7.44 -13.55
CA ARG A 220 -9.38 -8.07 -13.78
C ARG A 220 -9.91 -8.92 -12.62
N ASN A 221 -9.59 -8.55 -11.37
CA ASN A 221 -10.25 -9.17 -10.23
C ASN A 221 -11.74 -8.79 -10.21
N ASP A 222 -12.58 -9.71 -9.76
CA ASP A 222 -14.01 -9.47 -9.57
C ASP A 222 -14.20 -8.44 -8.43
N PRO A 223 -14.87 -7.30 -8.68
CA PRO A 223 -15.10 -6.27 -7.67
C PRO A 223 -15.86 -6.76 -6.44
N ALA A 224 -16.80 -7.70 -6.60
CA ALA A 224 -17.54 -8.27 -5.49
C ALA A 224 -16.63 -9.12 -4.58
N GLN A 225 -15.70 -9.89 -5.17
CA GLN A 225 -14.73 -10.68 -4.40
C GLN A 225 -13.75 -9.77 -3.65
N VAL A 226 -13.30 -8.68 -4.27
CA VAL A 226 -12.39 -7.71 -3.62
C VAL A 226 -13.10 -7.00 -2.46
N ALA A 227 -14.33 -6.54 -2.67
CA ALA A 227 -15.14 -5.91 -1.63
C ALA A 227 -15.40 -6.87 -0.45
N GLU A 228 -15.74 -8.13 -0.75
CA GLU A 228 -15.99 -9.17 0.26
C GLU A 228 -14.73 -9.50 1.08
N ALA A 229 -13.55 -9.54 0.44
CA ALA A 229 -12.29 -9.80 1.13
C ALA A 229 -12.01 -8.76 2.24
N PHE A 230 -12.29 -7.49 1.99
CA PHE A 230 -12.18 -6.45 3.02
C PHE A 230 -13.36 -6.45 4.00
N ARG A 231 -14.59 -6.64 3.51
CA ARG A 231 -15.78 -6.64 4.35
C ARG A 231 -15.71 -7.71 5.44
N ALA A 232 -15.34 -8.93 5.09
CA ALA A 232 -15.21 -10.04 6.05
C ALA A 232 -14.21 -9.74 7.18
N LEU A 233 -13.25 -8.86 6.95
CA LEU A 233 -12.23 -8.48 7.94
C LEU A 233 -12.66 -7.28 8.79
N LEU A 234 -13.43 -6.35 8.23
CA LEU A 234 -13.82 -5.09 8.86
C LEU A 234 -15.17 -5.15 9.57
N ASP A 235 -16.04 -6.07 9.16
CA ASP A 235 -17.39 -6.21 9.67
C ASP A 235 -17.43 -6.75 11.10
N ARG A 236 -18.59 -6.71 11.76
CA ARG A 236 -18.77 -7.26 13.13
C ARG A 236 -18.37 -8.75 13.15
N GLY A 237 -17.44 -9.06 14.04
CA GLY A 237 -16.84 -10.40 14.14
C GLY A 237 -15.64 -10.63 13.22
N GLY A 238 -15.31 -9.73 12.33
CA GLY A 238 -14.07 -9.74 11.56
C GLY A 238 -12.86 -9.40 12.41
N ARG A 239 -11.68 -9.82 11.99
CA ARG A 239 -10.43 -9.66 12.75
C ARG A 239 -10.11 -8.18 13.08
N PHE A 240 -10.50 -7.25 12.22
CA PHE A 240 -10.24 -5.81 12.37
C PHE A 240 -11.51 -5.02 12.72
N ALA A 241 -12.56 -5.69 13.21
CA ALA A 241 -13.74 -5.00 13.73
C ALA A 241 -13.33 -4.02 14.85
N GLY A 242 -13.72 -2.76 14.72
CA GLY A 242 -13.37 -1.72 15.69
C GLY A 242 -11.90 -1.29 15.73
N THR A 243 -11.05 -1.79 14.83
CA THR A 243 -9.62 -1.40 14.78
C THR A 243 -9.42 -0.01 14.19
N PHE A 244 -10.21 0.36 13.19
CA PHE A 244 -10.11 1.64 12.49
C PHE A 244 -11.26 2.55 12.86
N GLU A 245 -11.04 3.86 12.82
CA GLU A 245 -12.08 4.89 13.05
C GLU A 245 -12.85 5.18 11.75
N HIS A 246 -12.13 5.24 10.64
CA HIS A 246 -12.72 5.61 9.37
C HIS A 246 -12.06 4.86 8.22
N VAL A 247 -12.86 4.13 7.45
CA VAL A 247 -12.43 3.41 6.24
C VAL A 247 -13.24 3.92 5.06
N VAL A 248 -12.57 4.46 4.05
CA VAL A 248 -13.21 4.93 2.82
C VAL A 248 -12.78 4.02 1.67
N PHE A 249 -13.74 3.44 0.97
CA PHE A 249 -13.51 2.80 -0.32
C PHE A 249 -13.72 3.84 -1.42
N GLY A 250 -12.62 4.45 -1.87
CA GLY A 250 -12.62 5.37 -3.01
C GLY A 250 -12.63 4.59 -4.32
N VAL A 251 -13.79 4.53 -4.98
CA VAL A 251 -14.01 3.76 -6.20
C VAL A 251 -14.36 4.68 -7.34
N LEU A 252 -13.35 5.23 -7.99
CA LEU A 252 -13.52 6.12 -9.15
C LEU A 252 -13.92 5.31 -10.38
N ASP A 253 -15.21 4.98 -10.49
CA ASP A 253 -15.77 4.23 -11.62
C ASP A 253 -16.42 5.17 -12.63
N ARG A 254 -15.81 5.27 -13.81
CA ARG A 254 -16.28 6.09 -14.94
C ARG A 254 -16.99 5.26 -16.01
N THR A 255 -17.24 3.98 -15.75
CA THR A 255 -17.94 3.10 -16.70
C THR A 255 -19.45 3.40 -16.72
N PRO A 256 -20.14 3.22 -17.87
CA PRO A 256 -21.58 3.25 -17.90
C PRO A 256 -22.15 2.21 -16.92
N GLY A 257 -23.08 2.62 -16.06
CA GLY A 257 -23.69 1.76 -15.06
C GLY A 257 -22.91 1.60 -13.75
N ARG A 258 -21.68 2.12 -13.64
CA ARG A 258 -20.86 2.15 -12.39
C ARG A 258 -20.84 0.80 -11.67
N THR A 259 -20.62 -0.28 -12.42
CA THR A 259 -20.74 -1.66 -11.91
C THR A 259 -19.72 -2.00 -10.84
N VAL A 260 -18.50 -1.43 -10.94
CA VAL A 260 -17.47 -1.63 -9.95
C VAL A 260 -17.83 -0.94 -8.62
N LEU A 261 -18.28 0.31 -8.69
CA LEU A 261 -18.74 1.04 -7.50
C LEU A 261 -19.95 0.36 -6.87
N GLY A 262 -20.96 -0.04 -7.67
CA GLY A 262 -22.15 -0.73 -7.20
C GLY A 262 -21.86 -2.06 -6.49
N ALA A 263 -20.81 -2.78 -6.88
CA ALA A 263 -20.40 -4.00 -6.19
C ALA A 263 -19.93 -3.70 -4.75
N PHE A 264 -19.16 -2.63 -4.54
CA PHE A 264 -18.74 -2.18 -3.22
C PHE A 264 -19.91 -1.65 -2.39
N GLU A 265 -20.76 -0.80 -2.99
CA GLU A 265 -21.99 -0.32 -2.32
C GLU A 265 -22.86 -1.48 -1.84
N THR A 266 -23.07 -2.49 -2.68
CA THR A 266 -23.84 -3.69 -2.32
C THR A 266 -23.19 -4.50 -1.20
N ALA A 267 -21.86 -4.67 -1.22
CA ALA A 267 -21.16 -5.42 -0.20
C ALA A 267 -21.28 -4.76 1.17
N PHE A 268 -21.13 -3.45 1.26
CA PHE A 268 -21.14 -2.71 2.53
C PHE A 268 -22.52 -2.25 3.00
N ALA A 269 -23.52 -2.17 2.11
CA ALA A 269 -24.93 -1.95 2.52
C ALA A 269 -25.49 -3.11 3.38
N LYS A 270 -24.97 -4.32 3.19
CA LYS A 270 -25.40 -5.52 3.94
C LYS A 270 -24.91 -5.53 5.40
N SER A 271 -23.95 -4.71 5.74
CA SER A 271 -23.40 -4.60 7.10
C SER A 271 -24.36 -3.95 8.11
N SER A 272 -25.48 -3.39 7.65
CA SER A 272 -26.48 -2.72 8.49
C SER A 272 -27.58 -3.65 9.02
N GLY A 273 -27.56 -4.94 8.75
CA GLY A 273 -28.63 -5.88 9.13
C GLY A 273 -28.20 -7.34 9.22
N VAL A 274 -28.41 -7.93 10.40
CA VAL A 274 -28.38 -9.36 10.76
C VAL A 274 -27.11 -10.16 10.39
N PRO A 275 -26.47 -10.84 11.38
CA PRO A 275 -25.26 -11.66 11.14
C PRO A 275 -25.57 -12.83 10.23
N GLN A 276 -24.96 -12.91 9.06
CA GLN A 276 -24.90 -14.15 8.30
C GLN A 276 -23.73 -14.99 8.81
N PRO A 277 -23.89 -16.33 8.93
CA PRO A 277 -22.80 -17.20 9.34
C PRO A 277 -21.64 -17.11 8.34
N SER A 278 -20.44 -16.99 8.86
CA SER A 278 -19.18 -16.97 8.11
C SER A 278 -19.14 -18.11 7.08
N ARG A 279 -19.00 -17.78 5.80
CA ARG A 279 -18.80 -18.77 4.71
C ARG A 279 -17.39 -19.34 4.65
N PHE A 280 -16.50 -18.90 5.54
CA PHE A 280 -15.16 -19.45 5.66
C PHE A 280 -15.12 -20.47 6.80
N PRO A 281 -14.61 -21.70 6.56
CA PRO A 281 -14.42 -22.65 7.64
C PRO A 281 -13.47 -22.05 8.69
N PRO A 282 -13.73 -22.27 9.99
CA PRO A 282 -12.82 -21.87 11.05
C PRO A 282 -11.44 -22.52 10.81
N ARG A 283 -10.36 -21.83 11.15
CA ARG A 283 -9.02 -22.44 11.15
C ARG A 283 -9.10 -23.72 11.98
N PRO A 284 -8.54 -24.85 11.49
CA PRO A 284 -8.44 -26.03 12.33
C PRO A 284 -7.62 -25.67 13.57
N SER A 285 -8.26 -25.76 14.72
CA SER A 285 -7.63 -25.71 16.05
C SER A 285 -6.78 -26.97 16.18
N GLY A 286 -5.47 -26.88 15.96
CA GLY A 286 -4.57 -28.02 16.09
C GLY A 286 -3.31 -27.96 15.24
N VAL A 287 -2.73 -26.80 14.99
CA VAL A 287 -1.31 -26.74 14.63
C VAL A 287 -0.55 -26.56 15.94
N PRO A 288 0.25 -27.57 16.39
CA PRO A 288 1.09 -27.37 17.56
C PRO A 288 2.06 -26.22 17.28
N GLU A 289 2.23 -25.34 18.26
CA GLU A 289 3.32 -24.37 18.23
C GLU A 289 4.65 -25.12 18.04
N PRO A 290 5.54 -24.66 17.16
CA PRO A 290 6.87 -25.23 17.08
C PRO A 290 7.56 -24.95 18.43
N SER A 291 7.69 -26.01 19.23
CA SER A 291 8.42 -26.00 20.48
C SER A 291 9.88 -25.67 20.21
N GLY A 292 10.34 -24.60 20.86
CA GLY A 292 11.72 -24.41 21.26
C GLY A 292 12.72 -24.15 20.12
N PHE A 293 13.04 -22.89 19.86
CA PHE A 293 14.36 -22.57 19.37
C PHE A 293 15.40 -22.97 20.42
N PRO A 294 16.46 -23.72 20.05
CA PRO A 294 17.56 -23.95 20.95
C PRO A 294 18.22 -22.59 21.33
N PRO A 295 18.74 -22.48 22.58
CA PRO A 295 19.40 -21.25 23.00
C PRO A 295 20.62 -20.98 22.11
N GLN A 296 20.74 -19.75 21.64
CA GLN A 296 21.90 -19.27 20.92
C GLN A 296 23.15 -19.36 21.84
N PRO A 297 24.28 -19.85 21.34
CA PRO A 297 25.51 -19.81 22.12
C PRO A 297 25.96 -18.37 22.32
N SER A 298 26.08 -17.98 23.59
CA SER A 298 26.74 -16.74 24.02
C SER A 298 28.23 -16.84 23.72
N GLY A 299 28.73 -16.06 22.77
CA GLY A 299 30.15 -15.97 22.53
C GLY A 299 30.50 -15.35 21.17
N PHE A 300 30.39 -14.04 21.05
CA PHE A 300 31.15 -13.32 20.04
C PHE A 300 32.52 -12.93 20.63
N PRO A 301 33.64 -13.36 20.04
CA PRO A 301 34.93 -12.81 20.42
C PRO A 301 35.01 -11.34 19.94
N GLN A 302 35.46 -10.48 20.86
CA GLN A 302 35.79 -9.10 20.53
C GLN A 302 36.96 -9.09 19.52
N ALA A 303 36.73 -8.51 18.34
CA ALA A 303 37.77 -8.25 17.38
C ALA A 303 38.71 -7.17 17.95
N SER A 304 39.90 -7.56 18.31
CA SER A 304 41.03 -6.67 18.58
C SER A 304 41.37 -5.91 17.28
N GLY A 305 41.34 -4.57 17.34
CA GLY A 305 41.73 -3.69 16.25
C GLY A 305 43.21 -3.82 15.86
N PRO A 306 43.55 -3.57 14.59
CA PRO A 306 44.95 -3.62 14.15
C PRO A 306 45.73 -2.43 14.73
N ARG A 307 46.86 -2.74 15.37
CA ARG A 307 47.91 -1.76 15.74
C ARG A 307 48.47 -1.19 14.45
N GLY A 308 48.55 0.14 14.37
CA GLY A 308 49.25 0.85 13.32
C GLY A 308 50.77 0.61 13.41
N PRO A 309 51.50 0.71 12.29
CA PRO A 309 52.97 0.58 12.31
C PRO A 309 53.62 1.86 12.81
N GLU A 310 54.51 1.67 13.79
CA GLU A 310 55.47 2.67 14.27
C GLU A 310 56.42 3.10 13.18
N GLY A 311 56.88 4.32 13.35
CA GLY A 311 57.64 5.15 12.45
C GLY A 311 58.95 4.58 11.87
N ALA A 312 59.22 4.99 10.65
CA ALA A 312 60.54 5.01 10.07
C ALA A 312 60.99 6.46 9.89
N GLN A 313 61.94 6.88 10.71
CA GLN A 313 62.71 8.09 10.53
C GLN A 313 63.54 7.98 9.25
N VAL A 314 63.52 9.03 8.46
CA VAL A 314 64.54 9.29 7.44
C VAL A 314 65.11 10.67 7.70
N GLN A 315 66.41 10.73 8.04
CA GLN A 315 67.28 11.85 7.90
C GLN A 315 68.37 11.50 6.88
N PRO A 316 69.06 12.47 6.36
CA PRO A 316 68.84 13.90 6.06
C PRO A 316 68.50 14.12 4.58
#